data_a495f31819d4a0230c94317f69314e02
#
_entry.id   a495f31819d4a0230c94317f69314e02
#
_cell.length_a   1.000
_cell.length_b   1.000
_cell.length_c   1.000
_cell.angle_alpha   90.00
_cell.angle_beta   90.00
_cell.angle_gamma   90.00
#
_symmetry.space_group_name_H-M   'P 1'
#
loop_
_entity.id
_entity.type
_entity.pdbx_description
1 polymer ?
#
loop_
_entity_poly.entity_id
_entity_poly.type
_entity_poly.pdbx_seq_one_letter_code
_entity_poly.pdbx_strand_id
1 'polypeptide(L)'
;MKEPLVSIITVNYDTPEVTAAMLRSLDKLTYQNWEVIVVDNASPKHSSMILKNEFPFIKHVSSPENLGFAGGNNIGLQFAKGEFAFFINNDTEVTPNLVTELVAYLQTHPKCAMACPKIKYFYMPDTIQYAGAIGLHPLTSRSYDIGYLQKDNGQFDDCRVTDLPNGAAMMIPMKLLNQVGPMSEMYFLYYEELDWAARFKKAGYEVHYVGTAEIYHKESVSTGKNSPFKTYYIYRNRFLYIRRNYSGFKWLIASSFFVFVSSMVHILKHGLKKEWEHSKSIWKALLWNFSKPHHKEPNNHSSTFIGKTKIDLMQTL
;
A
#
# COMPACT_ATOMS: atom_id res chain seq x y z
N MET A 1 -16.92 23.66 -12.29
CA MET A 1 -15.82 22.91 -12.95
C MET A 1 -16.22 21.45 -12.96
N LYS A 2 -15.85 20.69 -14.00
CA LYS A 2 -16.14 19.24 -14.05
C LYS A 2 -15.29 18.56 -12.99
N GLU A 3 -15.88 17.68 -12.19
CA GLU A 3 -15.13 16.86 -11.22
C GLU A 3 -14.10 15.99 -11.97
N PRO A 4 -12.81 15.97 -11.54
CA PRO A 4 -11.80 15.10 -12.15
C PRO A 4 -12.17 13.62 -11.98
N LEU A 5 -11.83 12.79 -12.97
CA LEU A 5 -12.05 11.35 -12.85
C LEU A 5 -11.08 10.74 -11.82
N VAL A 6 -11.59 9.94 -10.88
CA VAL A 6 -10.82 9.16 -9.91
C VAL A 6 -10.89 7.68 -10.27
N SER A 7 -9.73 7.04 -10.48
CA SER A 7 -9.64 5.59 -10.64
C SER A 7 -9.39 4.94 -9.27
N ILE A 8 -10.39 4.27 -8.74
CA ILE A 8 -10.32 3.50 -7.50
C ILE A 8 -9.74 2.12 -7.86
N ILE A 9 -8.61 1.77 -7.26
CA ILE A 9 -7.89 0.52 -7.54
C ILE A 9 -7.84 -0.31 -6.27
N THR A 10 -8.33 -1.55 -6.36
CA THR A 10 -8.29 -2.51 -5.25
C THR A 10 -7.85 -3.89 -5.72
N VAL A 11 -7.19 -4.63 -4.83
CA VAL A 11 -6.68 -5.98 -5.10
C VAL A 11 -7.45 -6.99 -4.28
N ASN A 12 -8.05 -7.97 -4.96
CA ASN A 12 -8.69 -9.12 -4.34
C ASN A 12 -7.76 -10.33 -4.40
N TYR A 13 -7.61 -11.05 -3.29
CA TYR A 13 -6.99 -12.35 -3.24
C TYR A 13 -7.78 -13.26 -2.32
N ASP A 14 -8.58 -14.16 -2.91
CA ASP A 14 -9.38 -15.20 -2.25
C ASP A 14 -10.36 -14.69 -1.14
N THR A 15 -10.78 -13.42 -1.23
CA THR A 15 -11.69 -12.79 -0.27
C THR A 15 -12.81 -11.99 -0.98
N PRO A 16 -13.58 -12.61 -1.88
CA PRO A 16 -14.58 -11.90 -2.71
C PRO A 16 -15.67 -11.24 -1.88
N GLU A 17 -16.10 -11.86 -0.76
CA GLU A 17 -17.14 -11.30 0.12
C GLU A 17 -16.68 -10.00 0.80
N VAL A 18 -15.39 -9.94 1.17
CA VAL A 18 -14.77 -8.76 1.77
C VAL A 18 -14.70 -7.64 0.73
N THR A 19 -14.26 -7.98 -0.50
CA THR A 19 -14.24 -7.06 -1.62
C THR A 19 -15.64 -6.56 -1.98
N ALA A 20 -16.64 -7.44 -1.98
CA ALA A 20 -18.04 -7.07 -2.22
C ALA A 20 -18.56 -6.05 -1.18
N ALA A 21 -18.21 -6.22 0.10
CA ALA A 21 -18.58 -5.27 1.15
C ALA A 21 -17.95 -3.87 0.91
N MET A 22 -16.67 -3.83 0.50
CA MET A 22 -16.01 -2.58 0.10
C MET A 22 -16.71 -1.95 -1.10
N LEU A 23 -16.99 -2.72 -2.17
CA LEU A 23 -17.67 -2.22 -3.37
C LEU A 23 -19.06 -1.64 -3.06
N ARG A 24 -19.88 -2.31 -2.21
CA ARG A 24 -21.18 -1.77 -1.75
C ARG A 24 -21.01 -0.48 -0.96
N SER A 25 -19.89 -0.29 -0.25
CA SER A 25 -19.66 0.96 0.47
C SER A 25 -19.43 2.14 -0.45
N LEU A 26 -18.98 1.92 -1.71
CA LEU A 26 -18.80 2.97 -2.71
C LEU A 26 -20.11 3.68 -3.09
N ASP A 27 -21.25 3.02 -2.94
CA ASP A 27 -22.59 3.62 -3.18
C ASP A 27 -22.87 4.80 -2.24
N LYS A 28 -22.14 4.90 -1.12
CA LYS A 28 -22.27 6.00 -0.17
C LYS A 28 -21.54 7.27 -0.62
N LEU A 29 -20.64 7.18 -1.61
CA LEU A 29 -19.81 8.31 -2.04
C LEU A 29 -20.66 9.45 -2.60
N THR A 30 -20.42 10.67 -2.11
CA THR A 30 -21.01 11.90 -2.66
C THR A 30 -20.34 12.32 -3.98
N TYR A 31 -19.08 11.97 -4.16
CA TYR A 31 -18.33 12.18 -5.40
C TYR A 31 -18.82 11.25 -6.49
N GLN A 32 -19.14 11.77 -7.69
CA GLN A 32 -19.80 10.97 -8.71
C GLN A 32 -18.89 10.54 -9.88
N ASN A 33 -17.78 11.24 -10.11
CA ASN A 33 -16.91 10.98 -11.27
C ASN A 33 -15.77 10.01 -10.93
N TRP A 34 -16.10 8.75 -10.73
CA TRP A 34 -15.12 7.70 -10.45
C TRP A 34 -15.33 6.46 -11.33
N GLU A 35 -14.28 5.70 -11.50
CA GLU A 35 -14.28 4.32 -12.00
C GLU A 35 -13.63 3.41 -10.97
N VAL A 36 -13.97 2.10 -10.97
CA VAL A 36 -13.34 1.13 -10.07
C VAL A 36 -12.73 -0.02 -10.84
N ILE A 37 -11.49 -0.37 -10.48
CA ILE A 37 -10.70 -1.45 -11.06
C ILE A 37 -10.43 -2.45 -9.93
N VAL A 38 -10.99 -3.65 -10.08
CA VAL A 38 -10.76 -4.77 -9.16
C VAL A 38 -9.79 -5.73 -9.81
N VAL A 39 -8.62 -5.89 -9.22
CA VAL A 39 -7.60 -6.84 -9.68
C VAL A 39 -7.74 -8.13 -8.89
N ASP A 40 -8.13 -9.20 -9.56
CA ASP A 40 -8.02 -10.54 -9.02
C ASP A 40 -6.59 -11.05 -9.15
N ASN A 41 -5.92 -11.14 -8.02
CA ASN A 41 -4.49 -11.45 -7.94
C ASN A 41 -4.22 -12.96 -7.89
N ALA A 42 -4.78 -13.70 -8.87
CA ALA A 42 -4.76 -15.16 -8.97
C ALA A 42 -5.45 -15.87 -7.80
N SER A 43 -6.69 -15.46 -7.48
CA SER A 43 -7.47 -16.14 -6.46
C SER A 43 -7.72 -17.61 -6.82
N PRO A 44 -7.52 -18.56 -5.89
CA PRO A 44 -7.92 -19.94 -6.08
C PRO A 44 -9.43 -20.02 -6.39
N LYS A 45 -9.82 -20.96 -7.22
CA LYS A 45 -11.25 -21.27 -7.53
C LYS A 45 -12.04 -20.20 -8.29
N HIS A 46 -11.39 -19.25 -8.96
CA HIS A 46 -12.06 -18.18 -9.70
C HIS A 46 -13.12 -17.42 -8.87
N SER A 47 -12.92 -17.32 -7.55
CA SER A 47 -13.87 -16.73 -6.60
C SER A 47 -14.24 -15.28 -6.96
N SER A 48 -13.37 -14.58 -7.65
CA SER A 48 -13.56 -13.19 -8.08
C SER A 48 -14.59 -13.01 -9.21
N MET A 49 -14.95 -14.07 -9.94
CA MET A 49 -16.01 -13.98 -10.98
C MET A 49 -17.37 -13.59 -10.40
N ILE A 50 -17.62 -13.92 -9.14
CA ILE A 50 -18.81 -13.50 -8.40
C ILE A 50 -18.91 -11.98 -8.38
N LEU A 51 -17.79 -11.28 -8.17
CA LEU A 51 -17.73 -9.81 -8.14
C LEU A 51 -18.12 -9.19 -9.49
N LYS A 52 -17.68 -9.78 -10.59
CA LYS A 52 -18.05 -9.29 -11.93
C LYS A 52 -19.56 -9.40 -12.19
N ASN A 53 -20.18 -10.45 -11.71
CA ASN A 53 -21.61 -10.68 -11.89
C ASN A 53 -22.46 -9.78 -10.98
N GLU A 54 -22.02 -9.55 -9.74
CA GLU A 54 -22.75 -8.72 -8.76
C GLU A 54 -22.56 -7.22 -9.02
N PHE A 55 -21.37 -6.81 -9.52
CA PHE A 55 -21.02 -5.42 -9.73
C PHE A 55 -20.64 -5.15 -11.20
N PRO A 56 -21.61 -5.01 -12.11
CA PRO A 56 -21.34 -4.85 -13.55
C PRO A 56 -20.60 -3.55 -13.91
N PHE A 57 -20.52 -2.58 -12.99
CA PHE A 57 -19.82 -1.32 -13.18
C PHE A 57 -18.29 -1.42 -12.94
N ILE A 58 -17.80 -2.51 -12.35
CA ILE A 58 -16.36 -2.67 -12.10
C ILE A 58 -15.61 -3.06 -13.38
N LYS A 59 -14.39 -2.57 -13.51
CA LYS A 59 -13.41 -3.15 -14.40
C LYS A 59 -12.71 -4.30 -13.67
N HIS A 60 -13.12 -5.52 -13.95
CA HIS A 60 -12.48 -6.72 -13.41
C HIS A 60 -11.26 -7.09 -14.26
N VAL A 61 -10.10 -7.26 -13.62
CA VAL A 61 -8.83 -7.64 -14.24
C VAL A 61 -8.25 -8.84 -13.49
N SER A 62 -7.90 -9.91 -14.20
CA SER A 62 -7.29 -11.10 -13.61
C SER A 62 -5.79 -11.13 -13.83
N SER A 63 -5.02 -11.44 -12.79
CA SER A 63 -3.60 -11.75 -12.87
C SER A 63 -3.40 -13.27 -13.02
N PRO A 64 -2.45 -13.73 -13.81
CA PRO A 64 -2.13 -15.17 -13.93
C PRO A 64 -1.43 -15.73 -12.69
N GLU A 65 -0.82 -14.89 -11.89
CA GLU A 65 -0.09 -15.26 -10.68
C GLU A 65 -0.29 -14.22 -9.56
N ASN A 66 -0.10 -14.64 -8.31
CA ASN A 66 -0.15 -13.72 -7.17
C ASN A 66 1.12 -12.86 -7.13
N LEU A 67 0.98 -11.60 -7.50
CA LEU A 67 2.06 -10.60 -7.53
C LEU A 67 2.17 -9.78 -6.24
N GLY A 68 1.42 -10.16 -5.19
CA GLY A 68 1.35 -9.41 -3.95
C GLY A 68 0.63 -8.08 -4.09
N PHE A 69 0.79 -7.24 -3.08
CA PHE A 69 0.15 -5.93 -3.06
C PHE A 69 0.69 -4.98 -4.14
N ALA A 70 2.01 -4.87 -4.24
CA ALA A 70 2.65 -3.97 -5.20
C ALA A 70 2.29 -4.33 -6.66
N GLY A 71 2.48 -5.59 -7.06
CA GLY A 71 2.22 -6.02 -8.42
C GLY A 71 0.75 -6.00 -8.77
N GLY A 72 -0.14 -6.39 -7.85
CA GLY A 72 -1.58 -6.32 -8.06
C GLY A 72 -2.06 -4.88 -8.31
N ASN A 73 -1.63 -3.93 -7.49
CA ASN A 73 -1.94 -2.52 -7.68
C ASN A 73 -1.35 -1.96 -8.98
N ASN A 74 -0.13 -2.37 -9.35
CA ASN A 74 0.49 -1.96 -10.61
C ASN A 74 -0.28 -2.45 -11.84
N ILE A 75 -0.84 -3.68 -11.78
CA ILE A 75 -1.75 -4.16 -12.84
C ILE A 75 -2.98 -3.24 -12.93
N GLY A 76 -3.63 -2.94 -11.81
CA GLY A 76 -4.79 -2.05 -11.78
C GLY A 76 -4.47 -0.67 -12.35
N LEU A 77 -3.31 -0.13 -12.02
CA LEU A 77 -2.86 1.18 -12.50
C LEU A 77 -2.78 1.26 -14.04
N GLN A 78 -2.45 0.17 -14.73
CA GLN A 78 -2.39 0.13 -16.21
C GLN A 78 -3.76 0.37 -16.86
N PHE A 79 -4.85 0.14 -16.15
CA PHE A 79 -6.21 0.32 -16.64
C PHE A 79 -6.87 1.61 -16.14
N ALA A 80 -6.21 2.34 -15.25
CA ALA A 80 -6.70 3.59 -14.69
C ALA A 80 -6.73 4.71 -15.75
N LYS A 81 -7.84 5.44 -15.83
CA LYS A 81 -8.05 6.55 -16.76
C LYS A 81 -8.20 7.89 -16.05
N GLY A 82 -8.26 7.85 -14.72
CA GLY A 82 -8.49 9.02 -13.86
C GLY A 82 -7.31 9.98 -13.83
N GLU A 83 -7.60 11.22 -13.48
CA GLU A 83 -6.59 12.23 -13.13
C GLU A 83 -5.93 11.91 -11.77
N PHE A 84 -6.65 11.14 -10.93
CA PHE A 84 -6.17 10.61 -9.67
C PHE A 84 -6.30 9.10 -9.64
N ALA A 85 -5.27 8.42 -9.13
CA ALA A 85 -5.33 7.00 -8.78
C ALA A 85 -5.53 6.88 -7.26
N PHE A 86 -6.59 6.21 -6.84
CA PHE A 86 -6.89 5.96 -5.44
C PHE A 86 -6.71 4.46 -5.15
N PHE A 87 -5.59 4.14 -4.51
CA PHE A 87 -5.27 2.79 -4.06
C PHE A 87 -5.94 2.54 -2.72
N ILE A 88 -6.79 1.53 -2.64
CA ILE A 88 -7.55 1.22 -1.43
C ILE A 88 -7.63 -0.30 -1.22
N ASN A 89 -7.41 -0.75 0.01
CA ASN A 89 -7.52 -2.16 0.36
C ASN A 89 -8.97 -2.64 0.23
N ASN A 90 -9.13 -3.89 -0.18
CA ASN A 90 -10.44 -4.51 -0.32
C ASN A 90 -11.14 -4.79 1.03
N ASP A 91 -10.44 -4.71 2.15
CA ASP A 91 -10.96 -4.86 3.50
C ASP A 91 -11.25 -3.53 4.21
N THR A 92 -11.52 -2.48 3.41
CA THR A 92 -11.95 -1.16 3.90
C THR A 92 -13.43 -0.91 3.63
N GLU A 93 -14.02 0.07 4.31
CA GLU A 93 -15.29 0.68 3.96
C GLU A 93 -15.14 2.20 3.94
N VAL A 94 -15.72 2.83 2.91
CA VAL A 94 -15.58 4.26 2.67
C VAL A 94 -16.66 5.07 3.38
N THR A 95 -16.33 6.33 3.71
CA THR A 95 -17.31 7.34 4.17
C THR A 95 -17.77 8.22 2.99
N PRO A 96 -18.94 8.89 3.09
CA PRO A 96 -19.52 9.64 1.97
C PRO A 96 -18.60 10.68 1.35
N ASN A 97 -17.86 11.44 2.15
CA ASN A 97 -17.04 12.55 1.67
C ASN A 97 -15.59 12.19 1.37
N LEU A 98 -15.19 10.92 1.53
CA LEU A 98 -13.81 10.48 1.40
C LEU A 98 -13.12 11.00 0.12
N VAL A 99 -13.69 10.71 -1.03
CA VAL A 99 -13.11 11.07 -2.33
C VAL A 99 -13.16 12.57 -2.55
N THR A 100 -14.25 13.23 -2.18
CA THR A 100 -14.43 14.69 -2.29
C THR A 100 -13.32 15.42 -1.52
N GLU A 101 -13.08 15.04 -0.27
CA GLU A 101 -12.06 15.66 0.59
C GLU A 101 -10.63 15.43 0.03
N LEU A 102 -10.31 14.21 -0.38
CA LEU A 102 -8.98 13.89 -0.93
C LEU A 102 -8.71 14.64 -2.24
N VAL A 103 -9.70 14.72 -3.15
CA VAL A 103 -9.56 15.44 -4.43
C VAL A 103 -9.41 16.93 -4.18
N ALA A 104 -10.26 17.54 -3.36
CA ALA A 104 -10.19 18.97 -3.02
C ALA A 104 -8.84 19.33 -2.39
N TYR A 105 -8.35 18.46 -1.50
CA TYR A 105 -7.04 18.64 -0.87
C TYR A 105 -5.90 18.62 -1.90
N LEU A 106 -5.85 17.58 -2.76
CA LEU A 106 -4.79 17.44 -3.77
C LEU A 106 -4.80 18.57 -4.82
N GLN A 107 -5.96 19.11 -5.15
CA GLN A 107 -6.08 20.23 -6.08
C GLN A 107 -5.47 21.53 -5.52
N THR A 108 -5.50 21.71 -4.19
CA THR A 108 -5.00 22.92 -3.52
C THR A 108 -3.57 22.76 -2.99
N HIS A 109 -3.02 21.53 -2.97
CA HIS A 109 -1.68 21.22 -2.44
C HIS A 109 -0.79 20.56 -3.50
N PRO A 110 -0.24 21.31 -4.45
CA PRO A 110 0.49 20.75 -5.61
C PRO A 110 1.79 19.99 -5.24
N LYS A 111 2.32 20.16 -4.04
CA LYS A 111 3.46 19.38 -3.53
C LYS A 111 3.03 18.04 -2.93
N CYS A 112 1.76 17.86 -2.62
CA CYS A 112 1.23 16.60 -2.10
C CYS A 112 1.20 15.55 -3.22
N ALA A 113 2.05 14.53 -3.10
CA ALA A 113 2.02 13.40 -4.02
C ALA A 113 1.12 12.26 -3.52
N MET A 114 1.04 12.07 -2.23
CA MET A 114 0.27 11.00 -1.61
C MET A 114 -0.62 11.60 -0.52
N ALA A 115 -1.93 11.60 -0.72
CA ALA A 115 -2.92 11.98 0.29
C ALA A 115 -3.51 10.73 0.94
N CYS A 116 -3.33 10.60 2.25
CA CYS A 116 -3.81 9.47 3.05
C CYS A 116 -4.92 9.93 3.99
N PRO A 117 -6.08 9.27 4.02
CA PRO A 117 -7.17 9.62 4.93
C PRO A 117 -6.87 9.20 6.37
N LYS A 118 -7.69 9.66 7.30
CA LYS A 118 -7.84 9.10 8.63
C LYS A 118 -8.34 7.66 8.51
N ILE A 119 -7.67 6.72 9.18
CA ILE A 119 -8.07 5.32 9.18
C ILE A 119 -8.50 4.93 10.58
N LYS A 120 -9.74 4.44 10.69
CA LYS A 120 -10.29 3.89 11.93
C LYS A 120 -10.52 2.39 11.82
N TYR A 121 -10.50 1.71 12.94
CA TYR A 121 -10.83 0.29 12.99
C TYR A 121 -12.31 0.06 12.70
N PHE A 122 -12.62 -0.85 11.77
CA PHE A 122 -14.01 -1.18 11.44
C PHE A 122 -14.79 -1.72 12.64
N TYR A 123 -14.18 -2.61 13.43
CA TYR A 123 -14.80 -3.22 14.60
C TYR A 123 -14.72 -2.36 15.88
N MET A 124 -13.99 -1.24 15.82
CA MET A 124 -13.88 -0.23 16.88
C MET A 124 -13.94 1.15 16.24
N PRO A 125 -15.13 1.61 15.78
CA PRO A 125 -15.26 2.77 14.88
C PRO A 125 -14.82 4.10 15.49
N ASP A 126 -14.70 4.17 16.82
CA ASP A 126 -14.18 5.34 17.53
C ASP A 126 -12.66 5.26 17.78
N THR A 127 -11.96 4.23 17.24
CA THR A 127 -10.54 4.00 17.51
C THR A 127 -9.71 4.23 16.28
N ILE A 128 -8.71 5.09 16.39
CA ILE A 128 -7.76 5.41 15.33
C ILE A 128 -6.82 4.24 15.07
N GLN A 129 -6.65 3.87 13.81
CA GLN A 129 -5.59 3.01 13.34
C GLN A 129 -4.41 3.85 12.81
N TYR A 130 -4.72 4.93 12.06
CA TYR A 130 -3.70 5.80 11.47
C TYR A 130 -4.24 7.23 11.36
N ALA A 131 -3.49 8.18 11.87
CA ALA A 131 -3.68 9.60 11.74
C ALA A 131 -2.38 10.31 11.30
N GLY A 132 -1.70 9.76 10.29
CA GLY A 132 -0.34 10.12 9.91
C GLY A 132 0.70 9.24 10.61
N ALA A 133 1.97 9.39 10.26
CA ALA A 133 3.05 8.59 10.82
C ALA A 133 4.32 9.43 11.04
N ILE A 134 5.07 9.08 12.08
CA ILE A 134 6.42 9.57 12.30
C ILE A 134 7.39 8.73 11.48
N GLY A 135 8.36 9.37 10.85
CA GLY A 135 9.31 8.76 9.92
C GLY A 135 10.08 7.58 10.47
N LEU A 136 10.71 6.87 9.59
CA LEU A 136 11.50 5.69 9.95
C LEU A 136 12.70 6.09 10.83
N HIS A 137 12.75 5.52 12.01
CA HIS A 137 13.89 5.66 12.90
C HIS A 137 15.18 5.21 12.17
N PRO A 138 16.24 6.03 12.13
CA PRO A 138 17.39 5.81 11.25
C PRO A 138 18.13 4.49 11.50
N LEU A 139 18.10 3.97 12.73
CA LEU A 139 18.76 2.71 13.11
C LEU A 139 17.84 1.51 12.93
N THR A 140 16.59 1.59 13.40
CA THR A 140 15.68 0.44 13.44
C THR A 140 14.82 0.32 12.19
N SER A 141 14.70 1.37 11.37
CA SER A 141 13.80 1.46 10.23
C SER A 141 12.35 1.06 10.57
N ARG A 142 11.90 1.44 11.77
CA ARG A 142 10.52 1.33 12.23
C ARG A 142 9.90 2.72 12.26
N SER A 143 8.62 2.77 11.93
CA SER A 143 7.77 3.95 12.08
C SER A 143 6.79 3.78 13.24
N TYR A 144 6.12 4.86 13.59
CA TYR A 144 5.03 4.87 14.55
C TYR A 144 3.87 5.64 13.94
N ASP A 145 2.69 5.01 13.91
CA ASP A 145 1.48 5.68 13.47
C ASP A 145 0.96 6.60 14.57
N ILE A 146 0.68 7.84 14.19
CA ILE A 146 0.10 8.85 15.09
C ILE A 146 -1.34 8.42 15.40
N GLY A 147 -1.76 8.55 16.64
CA GLY A 147 -3.12 8.22 17.08
C GLY A 147 -3.40 6.72 17.22
N TYR A 148 -2.44 5.85 16.95
CA TYR A 148 -2.63 4.39 16.99
C TYR A 148 -3.26 3.93 18.30
N LEU A 149 -4.41 3.22 18.21
CA LEU A 149 -5.24 2.72 19.31
C LEU A 149 -5.80 3.83 20.24
N GLN A 150 -5.75 5.09 19.85
CA GLN A 150 -6.39 6.17 20.59
C GLN A 150 -7.85 6.32 20.16
N LYS A 151 -8.69 6.76 21.11
CA LYS A 151 -10.07 7.13 20.81
C LYS A 151 -10.10 8.41 19.99
N ASP A 152 -10.91 8.44 18.94
CA ASP A 152 -11.15 9.63 18.12
C ASP A 152 -12.18 10.53 18.80
N ASN A 153 -11.76 11.73 19.19
CA ASN A 153 -12.60 12.78 19.74
C ASN A 153 -12.50 14.05 18.89
N GLY A 154 -12.11 13.93 17.60
CA GLY A 154 -11.87 15.04 16.68
C GLY A 154 -10.46 15.66 16.77
N GLN A 155 -9.58 15.16 17.63
CA GLN A 155 -8.22 15.67 17.80
C GLN A 155 -7.29 15.38 16.62
N PHE A 156 -7.74 14.59 15.65
CA PHE A 156 -7.01 14.23 14.44
C PHE A 156 -7.73 14.66 13.15
N ASP A 157 -8.57 15.69 13.20
CA ASP A 157 -9.31 16.20 12.03
C ASP A 157 -8.49 17.19 11.19
N ASP A 158 -7.30 17.56 11.64
CA ASP A 158 -6.40 18.43 10.91
C ASP A 158 -5.78 17.74 9.68
N CYS A 159 -5.36 18.55 8.72
CA CYS A 159 -4.59 18.07 7.57
C CYS A 159 -3.14 18.55 7.70
N ARG A 160 -2.16 17.65 7.43
CA ARG A 160 -0.75 18.00 7.61
C ARG A 160 0.19 17.13 6.79
N VAL A 161 1.40 17.61 6.58
CA VAL A 161 2.50 16.78 6.09
C VAL A 161 2.75 15.64 7.06
N THR A 162 2.92 14.44 6.55
CA THR A 162 3.28 13.24 7.32
C THR A 162 4.51 12.57 6.74
N ASP A 163 5.21 11.80 7.55
CA ASP A 163 6.44 11.17 7.05
C ASP A 163 6.16 9.97 6.15
N LEU A 164 5.12 9.21 6.40
CA LEU A 164 4.84 7.96 5.68
C LEU A 164 3.34 7.83 5.37
N PRO A 165 3.00 7.23 4.23
CA PRO A 165 1.64 6.84 3.90
C PRO A 165 1.22 5.58 4.67
N ASN A 166 -0.07 5.28 4.62
CA ASN A 166 -0.60 3.98 4.99
C ASN A 166 -1.15 3.27 3.74
N GLY A 167 -0.71 2.03 3.51
CA GLY A 167 -1.09 1.26 2.33
C GLY A 167 -2.57 0.89 2.24
N ALA A 168 -3.33 1.04 3.34
CA ALA A 168 -4.76 0.74 3.32
C ALA A 168 -5.56 1.73 2.45
N ALA A 169 -5.13 3.01 2.36
CA ALA A 169 -5.72 3.98 1.44
C ALA A 169 -4.77 5.14 1.15
N MET A 170 -4.54 5.42 -0.13
CA MET A 170 -3.72 6.55 -0.59
C MET A 170 -4.16 7.01 -1.98
N MET A 171 -4.38 8.30 -2.14
CA MET A 171 -4.71 8.92 -3.43
C MET A 171 -3.50 9.69 -3.97
N ILE A 172 -3.21 9.51 -5.26
CA ILE A 172 -2.02 10.05 -5.93
C ILE A 172 -2.42 10.68 -7.26
N PRO A 173 -1.99 11.92 -7.57
CA PRO A 173 -2.19 12.49 -8.89
C PRO A 173 -1.48 11.68 -9.98
N MET A 174 -2.20 11.28 -11.03
CA MET A 174 -1.67 10.45 -12.12
C MET A 174 -0.43 11.07 -12.78
N LYS A 175 -0.41 12.41 -12.92
CA LYS A 175 0.75 13.12 -13.46
C LYS A 175 2.05 12.87 -12.68
N LEU A 176 1.96 12.68 -11.36
CA LEU A 176 3.12 12.43 -10.50
C LEU A 176 3.52 10.95 -10.55
N LEU A 177 2.56 10.04 -10.71
CA LEU A 177 2.83 8.63 -10.96
C LEU A 177 3.65 8.43 -12.25
N ASN A 178 3.32 9.18 -13.30
CA ASN A 178 4.05 9.13 -14.57
C ASN A 178 5.51 9.63 -14.44
N GLN A 179 5.80 10.47 -13.45
CA GLN A 179 7.16 10.98 -13.20
C GLN A 179 7.99 10.04 -12.34
N VAL A 180 7.38 9.45 -11.30
CA VAL A 180 8.10 8.66 -10.28
C VAL A 180 8.05 7.16 -10.59
N GLY A 181 7.04 6.74 -11.36
CA GLY A 181 6.78 5.34 -11.70
C GLY A 181 5.95 4.59 -10.64
N PRO A 182 5.60 3.33 -10.92
CA PRO A 182 4.73 2.50 -10.09
C PRO A 182 5.43 1.99 -8.82
N MET A 183 4.72 1.23 -7.99
CA MET A 183 5.30 0.56 -6.82
C MET A 183 6.39 -0.43 -7.22
N SER A 184 7.38 -0.62 -6.36
CA SER A 184 8.41 -1.65 -6.58
C SER A 184 7.87 -3.05 -6.25
N GLU A 185 7.76 -3.90 -7.25
CA GLU A 185 7.27 -5.29 -7.11
C GLU A 185 8.24 -6.20 -6.33
N MET A 186 9.48 -5.76 -6.10
CA MET A 186 10.44 -6.48 -5.27
C MET A 186 9.93 -6.71 -3.84
N TYR A 187 9.06 -5.81 -3.35
CA TYR A 187 8.52 -5.92 -1.99
C TYR A 187 7.46 -7.01 -1.86
N PHE A 188 6.65 -7.24 -2.88
CA PHE A 188 5.50 -8.13 -2.85
C PHE A 188 4.41 -7.67 -1.87
N LEU A 189 4.75 -7.52 -0.57
CA LEU A 189 3.83 -7.11 0.51
C LEU A 189 4.60 -6.49 1.67
N TYR A 190 4.18 -5.34 2.17
CA TYR A 190 4.78 -4.47 3.19
C TYR A 190 6.07 -3.75 2.73
N TYR A 191 6.21 -2.48 3.08
CA TYR A 191 7.28 -1.55 2.74
C TYR A 191 7.26 -0.99 1.30
N GLU A 192 6.45 -1.52 0.39
CA GLU A 192 6.32 -0.96 -0.97
C GLU A 192 5.85 0.48 -0.97
N GLU A 193 4.86 0.81 -0.12
CA GLU A 193 4.33 2.17 0.04
C GLU A 193 5.37 3.10 0.66
N LEU A 194 6.21 2.60 1.57
CA LEU A 194 7.29 3.36 2.18
C LEU A 194 8.42 3.67 1.19
N ASP A 195 8.81 2.68 0.38
CA ASP A 195 9.79 2.87 -0.70
C ASP A 195 9.25 3.85 -1.76
N TRP A 196 7.97 3.74 -2.07
CA TRP A 196 7.31 4.65 -3.01
C TRP A 196 7.29 6.08 -2.49
N ALA A 197 6.92 6.29 -1.24
CA ALA A 197 7.00 7.59 -0.56
C ALA A 197 8.42 8.15 -0.57
N ALA A 198 9.44 7.31 -0.33
CA ALA A 198 10.83 7.73 -0.38
C ALA A 198 11.23 8.21 -1.80
N ARG A 199 10.72 7.57 -2.86
CA ARG A 199 10.96 8.00 -4.26
C ARG A 199 10.25 9.33 -4.56
N PHE A 200 9.01 9.54 -4.12
CA PHE A 200 8.30 10.81 -4.24
C PHE A 200 9.03 11.93 -3.50
N LYS A 201 9.49 11.67 -2.27
CA LYS A 201 10.27 12.63 -1.48
C LYS A 201 11.59 12.99 -2.16
N LYS A 202 12.30 12.05 -2.77
CA LYS A 202 13.51 12.30 -3.57
C LYS A 202 13.23 13.17 -4.80
N ALA A 203 12.02 13.09 -5.35
CA ALA A 203 11.56 13.94 -6.44
C ALA A 203 11.04 15.32 -5.99
N GLY A 204 11.11 15.65 -4.69
CA GLY A 204 10.73 16.95 -4.13
C GLY A 204 9.26 17.06 -3.73
N TYR A 205 8.52 15.96 -3.66
CA TYR A 205 7.12 15.90 -3.25
C TYR A 205 6.96 15.49 -1.79
N GLU A 206 5.74 15.60 -1.28
CA GLU A 206 5.39 15.36 0.12
C GLU A 206 4.30 14.28 0.21
N VAL A 207 4.21 13.66 1.38
CA VAL A 207 3.10 12.78 1.79
C VAL A 207 2.27 13.54 2.79
N HIS A 208 0.95 13.57 2.60
CA HIS A 208 0.05 14.29 3.49
C HIS A 208 -1.00 13.36 4.11
N TYR A 209 -1.30 13.62 5.35
CA TYR A 209 -2.45 13.12 6.05
C TYR A 209 -3.60 14.11 5.91
N VAL A 210 -4.79 13.62 5.56
CA VAL A 210 -6.00 14.41 5.35
C VAL A 210 -7.04 13.95 6.36
N GLY A 211 -7.09 14.61 7.52
CA GLY A 211 -7.91 14.18 8.65
C GLY A 211 -9.42 14.33 8.44
N THR A 212 -9.84 15.19 7.49
CA THR A 212 -11.25 15.35 7.11
C THR A 212 -11.78 14.21 6.23
N ALA A 213 -10.89 13.48 5.56
CA ALA A 213 -11.21 12.27 4.81
C ALA A 213 -11.06 11.05 5.73
N GLU A 214 -12.03 10.13 5.71
CA GLU A 214 -12.06 9.01 6.66
C GLU A 214 -12.45 7.69 6.00
N ILE A 215 -11.82 6.57 6.44
CA ILE A 215 -12.20 5.21 6.10
C ILE A 215 -12.23 4.33 7.35
N TYR A 216 -12.96 3.19 7.25
CA TYR A 216 -12.91 2.09 8.21
C TYR A 216 -12.16 0.91 7.63
N HIS A 217 -11.26 0.29 8.41
CA HIS A 217 -10.40 -0.80 7.94
C HIS A 217 -10.53 -2.04 8.85
N LYS A 218 -10.78 -3.20 8.24
CA LYS A 218 -10.99 -4.47 8.96
C LYS A 218 -9.69 -5.13 9.41
N GLU A 219 -8.59 -4.76 8.80
CA GLU A 219 -7.20 -5.16 9.06
C GLU A 219 -6.91 -6.66 9.03
N SER A 220 -5.92 -7.05 8.22
CA SER A 220 -5.31 -8.39 8.20
C SER A 220 -6.27 -9.56 7.88
N VAL A 221 -7.33 -9.33 7.12
CA VAL A 221 -8.28 -10.37 6.74
C VAL A 221 -7.58 -11.45 5.90
N SER A 222 -6.68 -11.06 4.98
CA SER A 222 -6.00 -12.00 4.06
C SER A 222 -4.72 -12.61 4.60
N THR A 223 -4.00 -11.95 5.54
CA THR A 223 -2.64 -12.38 5.96
C THR A 223 -2.54 -12.98 7.35
N GLY A 224 -3.57 -12.80 8.18
CA GLY A 224 -3.54 -13.18 9.59
C GLY A 224 -2.62 -12.28 10.44
N LYS A 225 -3.06 -11.95 11.68
CA LYS A 225 -2.37 -10.97 12.53
C LYS A 225 -0.95 -11.37 12.96
N ASN A 226 -0.67 -12.66 13.13
CA ASN A 226 0.64 -13.16 13.62
C ASN A 226 1.07 -14.43 12.88
N SER A 227 1.37 -14.32 11.58
CA SER A 227 1.77 -15.47 10.75
C SER A 227 3.28 -15.45 10.46
N PRO A 228 3.93 -16.65 10.33
CA PRO A 228 5.31 -16.73 9.84
C PRO A 228 5.52 -16.10 8.48
N PHE A 229 4.50 -16.12 7.61
CA PHE A 229 4.46 -15.44 6.31
C PHE A 229 4.64 -13.91 6.49
N LYS A 230 3.84 -13.30 7.37
CA LYS A 230 3.96 -11.86 7.70
C LYS A 230 5.36 -11.55 8.27
N THR A 231 5.87 -12.38 9.16
CA THR A 231 7.21 -12.23 9.72
C THR A 231 8.28 -12.25 8.63
N TYR A 232 8.21 -13.21 7.68
CA TYR A 232 9.15 -13.27 6.56
C TYR A 232 9.20 -11.98 5.76
N TYR A 233 8.04 -11.48 5.30
CA TYR A 233 8.01 -10.28 4.47
C TYR A 233 8.40 -9.02 5.23
N ILE A 234 7.99 -8.85 6.48
CA ILE A 234 8.41 -7.69 7.29
C ILE A 234 9.93 -7.64 7.45
N TYR A 235 10.59 -8.76 7.77
CA TYR A 235 12.05 -8.79 7.94
C TYR A 235 12.79 -8.66 6.62
N ARG A 236 12.32 -9.35 5.57
CA ARG A 236 12.88 -9.27 4.23
C ARG A 236 12.85 -7.85 3.69
N ASN A 237 11.70 -7.22 3.77
CA ASN A 237 11.45 -5.94 3.15
C ASN A 237 12.03 -4.77 3.95
N ARG A 238 12.06 -4.88 5.27
CA ARG A 238 12.75 -3.89 6.11
C ARG A 238 14.25 -3.83 5.78
N PHE A 239 14.90 -4.97 5.60
CA PHE A 239 16.29 -4.99 5.20
C PHE A 239 16.45 -4.54 3.73
N LEU A 240 15.57 -4.95 2.83
CA LEU A 240 15.54 -4.46 1.46
C LEU A 240 15.39 -2.93 1.41
N TYR A 241 14.51 -2.35 2.23
CA TYR A 241 14.32 -0.90 2.33
C TYR A 241 15.62 -0.19 2.77
N ILE A 242 16.31 -0.71 3.79
CA ILE A 242 17.61 -0.17 4.24
C ILE A 242 18.61 -0.20 3.08
N ARG A 243 18.70 -1.32 2.36
CA ARG A 243 19.62 -1.48 1.23
C ARG A 243 19.33 -0.52 0.08
N ARG A 244 18.08 -0.18 -0.17
CA ARG A 244 17.64 0.67 -1.30
C ARG A 244 17.69 2.17 -0.97
N ASN A 245 17.38 2.53 0.26
CA ASN A 245 17.09 3.92 0.63
C ASN A 245 18.15 4.56 1.53
N TYR A 246 19.04 3.77 2.13
CA TYR A 246 20.16 4.31 2.92
C TYR A 246 21.47 4.20 2.15
N SER A 247 22.42 5.09 2.45
CA SER A 247 23.75 5.13 1.83
C SER A 247 24.83 5.46 2.86
N GLY A 248 26.10 5.23 2.50
CA GLY A 248 27.25 5.57 3.31
C GLY A 248 27.20 4.97 4.72
N PHE A 249 27.60 5.76 5.71
CA PHE A 249 27.69 5.33 7.11
C PHE A 249 26.33 4.96 7.72
N LYS A 250 25.25 5.66 7.31
CA LYS A 250 23.88 5.34 7.73
C LYS A 250 23.49 3.92 7.31
N TRP A 251 23.80 3.54 6.05
CA TRP A 251 23.56 2.20 5.55
C TRP A 251 24.32 1.15 6.34
N LEU A 252 25.62 1.39 6.61
CA LEU A 252 26.47 0.45 7.34
C LEU A 252 25.93 0.19 8.75
N ILE A 253 25.66 1.25 9.52
CA ILE A 253 25.15 1.13 10.89
C ILE A 253 23.78 0.45 10.92
N ALA A 254 22.81 0.90 10.09
CA ALA A 254 21.48 0.35 10.10
C ALA A 254 21.46 -1.13 9.66
N SER A 255 22.27 -1.49 8.65
CA SER A 255 22.41 -2.87 8.19
C SER A 255 23.03 -3.77 9.26
N SER A 256 24.14 -3.33 9.87
CA SER A 256 24.80 -4.08 10.95
C SER A 256 23.88 -4.28 12.15
N PHE A 257 23.21 -3.22 12.59
CA PHE A 257 22.23 -3.32 13.67
C PHE A 257 21.07 -4.25 13.32
N PHE A 258 20.53 -4.14 12.11
CA PHE A 258 19.42 -4.99 11.70
C PHE A 258 19.80 -6.47 11.67
N VAL A 259 20.97 -6.80 11.08
CA VAL A 259 21.43 -8.20 10.94
C VAL A 259 21.87 -8.78 12.26
N PHE A 260 22.79 -8.12 12.96
CA PHE A 260 23.48 -8.69 14.12
C PHE A 260 22.76 -8.45 15.46
N VAL A 261 21.91 -7.42 15.55
CA VAL A 261 21.19 -7.14 16.79
C VAL A 261 19.69 -7.44 16.64
N SER A 262 18.99 -6.68 15.79
CA SER A 262 17.53 -6.78 15.74
C SER A 262 17.05 -8.16 15.33
N SER A 263 17.63 -8.77 14.28
CA SER A 263 17.21 -10.08 13.79
C SER A 263 17.57 -11.18 14.76
N MET A 264 18.79 -11.15 15.34
CA MET A 264 19.24 -12.18 16.31
C MET A 264 18.39 -12.19 17.58
N VAL A 265 18.11 -11.00 18.13
CA VAL A 265 17.24 -10.88 19.33
C VAL A 265 15.85 -11.46 19.06
N HIS A 266 15.28 -11.22 17.89
CA HIS A 266 13.94 -11.75 17.57
C HIS A 266 13.96 -13.25 17.27
N ILE A 267 15.00 -13.75 16.61
CA ILE A 267 15.20 -15.21 16.41
C ILE A 267 15.27 -15.92 17.77
N LEU A 268 16.07 -15.41 18.71
CA LEU A 268 16.18 -15.96 20.06
C LEU A 268 14.84 -15.87 20.83
N LYS A 269 14.16 -14.71 20.75
CA LYS A 269 12.86 -14.50 21.40
C LYS A 269 11.80 -15.49 20.91
N HIS A 270 11.70 -15.70 19.59
CA HIS A 270 10.79 -16.69 19.03
C HIS A 270 11.22 -18.12 19.35
N GLY A 271 12.53 -18.39 19.36
CA GLY A 271 13.06 -19.69 19.78
C GLY A 271 12.70 -20.04 21.23
N LEU A 272 12.88 -19.10 22.17
CA LEU A 272 12.49 -19.28 23.59
C LEU A 272 10.98 -19.53 23.78
N LYS A 273 10.16 -18.91 22.90
CA LYS A 273 8.72 -19.15 22.87
C LYS A 273 8.30 -20.41 22.12
N LYS A 274 9.25 -21.19 21.60
CA LYS A 274 9.03 -22.38 20.74
C LYS A 274 8.27 -22.04 19.43
N GLU A 275 8.30 -20.81 18.98
CA GLU A 275 7.73 -20.32 17.72
C GLU A 275 8.75 -20.47 16.56
N TRP A 276 9.20 -21.71 16.32
CA TRP A 276 10.33 -22.01 15.41
C TRP A 276 10.11 -21.54 13.97
N GLU A 277 8.86 -21.55 13.49
CA GLU A 277 8.55 -21.12 12.13
C GLU A 277 8.79 -19.61 11.94
N HIS A 278 8.58 -18.78 12.97
CA HIS A 278 8.95 -17.36 12.93
C HIS A 278 10.47 -17.18 12.88
N SER A 279 11.23 -17.93 13.68
CA SER A 279 12.70 -17.90 13.65
C SER A 279 13.24 -18.30 12.27
N LYS A 280 12.70 -19.38 11.68
CA LYS A 280 13.05 -19.80 10.31
C LYS A 280 12.71 -18.74 9.27
N SER A 281 11.58 -18.06 9.42
CA SER A 281 11.15 -16.99 8.53
C SER A 281 12.11 -15.81 8.55
N ILE A 282 12.62 -15.41 9.72
CA ILE A 282 13.63 -14.35 9.84
C ILE A 282 14.93 -14.76 9.15
N TRP A 283 15.41 -16.00 9.37
CA TRP A 283 16.60 -16.52 8.69
C TRP A 283 16.44 -16.52 7.16
N LYS A 284 15.32 -17.04 6.64
CA LYS A 284 15.01 -17.03 5.21
C LYS A 284 15.00 -15.60 4.65
N ALA A 285 14.46 -14.65 5.40
CA ALA A 285 14.41 -13.23 5.00
C ALA A 285 15.83 -12.63 4.88
N LEU A 286 16.74 -12.94 5.81
CA LEU A 286 18.13 -12.50 5.73
C LEU A 286 18.85 -13.14 4.53
N LEU A 287 18.75 -14.46 4.37
CA LEU A 287 19.37 -15.19 3.27
C LEU A 287 18.91 -14.67 1.91
N TRP A 288 17.61 -14.41 1.75
CA TRP A 288 17.09 -13.82 0.52
C TRP A 288 17.77 -12.49 0.18
N ASN A 289 17.97 -11.63 1.19
CA ASN A 289 18.62 -10.35 0.98
C ASN A 289 20.11 -10.46 0.61
N PHE A 290 20.82 -11.49 1.07
CA PHE A 290 22.20 -11.73 0.70
C PHE A 290 22.34 -12.42 -0.65
N SER A 291 21.36 -13.22 -1.09
CA SER A 291 21.38 -13.93 -2.35
C SER A 291 20.96 -13.10 -3.57
N LYS A 292 20.28 -11.96 -3.35
CA LYS A 292 19.79 -11.12 -4.45
C LYS A 292 20.69 -9.90 -4.62
N PRO A 293 21.20 -9.64 -5.85
CA PRO A 293 21.97 -8.45 -6.13
C PRO A 293 21.15 -7.17 -5.87
N HIS A 294 21.83 -6.05 -5.67
CA HIS A 294 21.22 -4.73 -5.61
C HIS A 294 20.68 -4.36 -7.00
N HIS A 295 19.47 -4.76 -7.35
CA HIS A 295 18.80 -4.13 -8.48
C HIS A 295 18.30 -2.76 -7.98
N LYS A 296 19.10 -1.71 -8.27
CA LYS A 296 18.51 -0.40 -8.53
C LYS A 296 17.56 -0.67 -9.68
N GLU A 297 16.27 -0.41 -9.50
CA GLU A 297 15.37 -0.34 -10.66
C GLU A 297 16.05 0.56 -11.67
N PRO A 298 16.07 0.22 -12.98
CA PRO A 298 16.57 1.13 -13.97
C PRO A 298 15.86 2.47 -13.74
N ASN A 299 16.62 3.56 -13.74
CA ASN A 299 16.07 4.91 -13.78
C ASN A 299 15.35 5.05 -15.12
N ASN A 300 14.15 4.50 -15.22
CA ASN A 300 13.27 4.74 -16.35
C ASN A 300 12.68 6.16 -16.20
N HIS A 301 13.56 7.16 -16.29
CA HIS A 301 13.21 8.52 -16.65
C HIS A 301 13.00 8.59 -18.16
N SER A 302 12.14 7.76 -18.74
CA SER A 302 11.71 8.03 -20.11
C SER A 302 10.48 7.22 -20.46
N SER A 303 9.48 7.98 -20.82
CA SER A 303 8.37 7.72 -21.73
C SER A 303 7.30 6.74 -21.26
N THR A 304 6.16 7.35 -20.92
CA THR A 304 4.79 6.83 -21.13
C THR A 304 4.59 5.38 -20.72
N PHE A 305 4.26 5.18 -19.44
CA PHE A 305 3.77 3.90 -18.91
C PHE A 305 2.44 3.44 -19.55
N ILE A 306 1.82 4.31 -20.35
CA ILE A 306 0.63 4.00 -21.12
C ILE A 306 1.07 3.48 -22.48
N GLY A 307 1.17 2.16 -22.61
CA GLY A 307 1.26 1.47 -23.90
C GLY A 307 2.64 0.93 -24.26
N LYS A 308 3.05 -0.14 -23.63
CA LYS A 308 3.80 -1.29 -24.19
C LYS A 308 4.32 -2.14 -23.04
N THR A 309 3.57 -3.13 -22.59
CA THR A 309 4.17 -4.27 -21.87
C THR A 309 3.20 -5.45 -21.83
N LYS A 310 3.64 -6.61 -22.24
CA LYS A 310 3.12 -7.97 -21.97
C LYS A 310 1.63 -8.30 -22.20
N ILE A 311 0.77 -7.33 -22.58
CA ILE A 311 -0.67 -7.57 -22.79
C ILE A 311 -0.99 -8.10 -24.18
N ASP A 312 -0.06 -8.04 -25.14
CA ASP A 312 -0.26 -8.61 -26.49
C ASP A 312 -0.38 -10.15 -26.54
N LEU A 313 -0.18 -10.83 -25.40
CA LEU A 313 -0.30 -12.28 -25.28
C LEU A 313 -1.64 -12.76 -24.70
N MET A 314 -2.54 -11.87 -24.25
CA MET A 314 -3.82 -12.26 -23.62
C MET A 314 -5.07 -11.91 -24.45
N GLN A 315 -4.93 -11.39 -25.66
CA GLN A 315 -6.08 -11.18 -26.58
C GLN A 315 -6.31 -12.33 -27.58
N THR A 316 -5.55 -13.41 -27.44
CA THR A 316 -5.70 -14.60 -28.31
C THR A 316 -5.80 -15.88 -27.46
N LEU A 317 -6.83 -15.99 -26.64
CA LEU A 317 -7.41 -17.29 -26.19
C LEU A 317 -8.85 -17.05 -25.74
#